data_aa23bacd79974163c638c8adcbd9750b
#
_entry.id   aa23bacd79974163c638c8adcbd9750b
#
_cell.length_a   1.000
_cell.length_b   1.000
_cell.length_c   1.000
_cell.angle_alpha   90.00
_cell.angle_beta   90.00
_cell.angle_gamma   90.00
#
_symmetry.space_group_name_H-M   'P 1'
#
loop_
_entity.id
_entity.type
_entity.pdbx_description
1 polymer ?
#
loop_
_entity_poly.entity_id
_entity_poly.type
_entity_poly.pdbx_seq_one_letter_code
_entity_poly.pdbx_strand_id
1 'polypeptide(L)'
;MNSVGGFGIANVDIIFGNADRIPKLGEEIYTPSCFKQLGGGVVATLIQLSRLGVPVKLATYIGNGSLSKYLVKKLEKEKIEYINMLSTDEEDPVTLSCIVSCEQDRGIVSYKPKEEAFRVDSKKIYEFYKDCKIAFLSLEQKEFCKSLKEAGCIIVLDSAWNDMLSLEWYYDVFPYVDYFIPNSMEAIKITGEENPEKALEKLGQYLKYP
;
A
#
# COMPACT_ATOMS: atom_id res chain seq x y z
N MET A 1 -20.09 7.66 11.07
CA MET A 1 -18.84 8.46 11.21
C MET A 1 -18.15 8.51 9.86
N ASN A 2 -17.51 9.63 9.53
CA ASN A 2 -16.72 9.72 8.28
C ASN A 2 -15.36 9.05 8.52
N SER A 3 -15.29 7.72 8.39
CA SER A 3 -14.05 6.98 8.54
C SER A 3 -13.40 6.66 7.20
N VAL A 4 -12.08 6.55 7.19
CA VAL A 4 -11.30 6.04 6.07
C VAL A 4 -10.98 4.58 6.34
N GLY A 5 -11.45 3.68 5.49
CA GLY A 5 -11.05 2.28 5.50
C GLY A 5 -9.92 2.04 4.50
N GLY A 6 -8.90 1.30 4.89
CA GLY A 6 -7.84 0.87 3.99
C GLY A 6 -7.63 -0.63 4.05
N PHE A 7 -7.40 -1.25 2.89
CA PHE A 7 -7.02 -2.64 2.80
C PHE A 7 -5.70 -2.76 2.04
N GLY A 8 -4.71 -3.34 2.67
CA GLY A 8 -3.40 -3.55 2.07
C GLY A 8 -2.49 -4.45 2.89
N ILE A 9 -1.45 -4.94 2.24
CA ILE A 9 -0.40 -5.73 2.89
C ILE A 9 0.47 -4.79 3.71
N ALA A 10 0.69 -5.14 4.98
CA ALA A 10 1.63 -4.43 5.82
C ALA A 10 3.07 -4.84 5.50
N ASN A 11 3.98 -3.88 5.51
CA ASN A 11 5.41 -4.10 5.44
C ASN A 11 6.06 -3.77 6.77
N VAL A 12 7.10 -4.49 7.09
CA VAL A 12 8.08 -4.07 8.12
C VAL A 12 9.35 -3.67 7.39
N ASP A 13 9.72 -2.40 7.50
CA ASP A 13 10.89 -1.84 6.85
C ASP A 13 12.04 -1.71 7.85
N ILE A 14 13.20 -2.28 7.51
CA ILE A 14 14.47 -2.04 8.19
C ILE A 14 15.23 -1.04 7.31
N ILE A 15 15.45 0.15 7.83
CA ILE A 15 16.03 1.25 7.06
C ILE A 15 17.43 1.56 7.60
N PHE A 16 18.43 1.41 6.74
CA PHE A 16 19.80 1.89 6.92
C PHE A 16 19.88 3.27 6.32
N GLY A 17 19.86 4.30 7.17
CA GLY A 17 19.74 5.69 6.75
C GLY A 17 21.07 6.42 6.68
N ASN A 18 21.10 7.43 5.81
CA ASN A 18 22.25 8.30 5.60
C ASN A 18 23.53 7.54 5.17
N ALA A 19 23.35 6.53 4.31
CA ALA A 19 24.47 5.89 3.65
C ALA A 19 25.11 6.85 2.64
N ASP A 20 26.42 6.79 2.48
CA ASP A 20 27.12 7.58 1.46
C ASP A 20 26.74 7.12 0.04
N ARG A 21 26.42 5.86 -0.12
CA ARG A 21 26.02 5.20 -1.37
C ARG A 21 25.38 3.84 -1.14
N ILE A 22 24.82 3.28 -2.19
CA ILE A 22 24.43 1.86 -2.20
C ILE A 22 25.70 0.97 -2.34
N PRO A 23 25.85 -0.13 -1.55
CA PRO A 23 27.00 -1.02 -1.68
C PRO A 23 27.01 -1.75 -3.02
N LYS A 24 28.18 -1.96 -3.59
CA LYS A 24 28.36 -2.83 -4.75
C LYS A 24 28.54 -4.28 -4.32
N LEU A 25 28.50 -5.20 -5.27
CA LEU A 25 28.74 -6.62 -4.99
C LEU A 25 30.10 -6.84 -4.31
N GLY A 26 30.09 -7.56 -3.20
CA GLY A 26 31.29 -7.85 -2.42
C GLY A 26 31.70 -6.75 -1.43
N GLU A 27 30.99 -5.63 -1.36
CA GLU A 27 31.30 -4.55 -0.43
C GLU A 27 30.43 -4.61 0.84
N GLU A 28 31.04 -4.20 1.94
CA GLU A 28 30.35 -3.87 3.19
C GLU A 28 30.45 -2.36 3.43
N ILE A 29 29.34 -1.72 3.82
CA ILE A 29 29.31 -0.33 4.23
C ILE A 29 28.63 -0.19 5.58
N TYR A 30 29.00 0.84 6.32
CA TYR A 30 28.40 1.17 7.61
C TYR A 30 27.59 2.45 7.48
N THR A 31 26.40 2.48 8.10
CA THR A 31 25.52 3.65 8.08
C THR A 31 25.36 4.24 9.48
N PRO A 32 25.23 5.56 9.60
CA PRO A 32 25.14 6.22 10.92
C PRO A 32 23.80 5.97 11.61
N SER A 33 22.77 5.47 10.91
CA SER A 33 21.48 5.20 11.51
C SER A 33 20.85 3.92 10.97
N CYS A 34 20.14 3.21 11.87
CA CYS A 34 19.32 2.05 11.52
C CYS A 34 18.03 2.08 12.35
N PHE A 35 16.89 1.95 11.71
CA PHE A 35 15.61 1.92 12.41
C PHE A 35 14.61 0.99 11.73
N LYS A 36 13.59 0.59 12.49
CA LYS A 36 12.53 -0.31 12.07
C LYS A 36 11.18 0.39 12.16
N GLN A 37 10.42 0.39 11.08
CA GLN A 37 9.09 0.99 11.02
C GLN A 37 8.09 0.15 10.23
N LEU A 38 6.81 0.53 10.28
CA LEU A 38 5.80 0.00 9.38
C LEU A 38 5.85 0.75 8.05
N GLY A 39 5.76 -0.02 6.97
CA GLY A 39 5.59 0.44 5.61
C GLY A 39 4.34 -0.18 4.98
N GLY A 40 4.28 -0.09 3.65
CA GLY A 40 3.10 -0.40 2.85
C GLY A 40 2.25 0.86 2.63
N GLY A 41 1.91 1.17 1.38
CA GLY A 41 1.25 2.44 1.00
C GLY A 41 -0.01 2.72 1.83
N VAL A 42 -0.93 1.75 1.90
CA VAL A 42 -2.17 1.86 2.68
C VAL A 42 -1.89 2.02 4.17
N VAL A 43 -1.02 1.19 4.75
CA VAL A 43 -0.73 1.21 6.19
C VAL A 43 -0.09 2.53 6.60
N ALA A 44 0.91 3.00 5.85
CA ALA A 44 1.58 4.26 6.11
C ALA A 44 0.62 5.46 6.03
N THR A 45 -0.26 5.46 5.02
CA THR A 45 -1.28 6.51 4.85
C THR A 45 -2.26 6.53 6.04
N LEU A 46 -2.77 5.38 6.46
CA LEU A 46 -3.71 5.30 7.59
C LEU A 46 -3.04 5.73 8.91
N ILE A 47 -1.76 5.41 9.13
CA ILE A 47 -1.01 5.89 10.28
C ILE A 47 -0.96 7.43 10.29
N GLN A 48 -0.65 8.07 9.15
CA GLN A 48 -0.62 9.54 9.10
C GLN A 48 -2.01 10.15 9.30
N LEU A 49 -3.05 9.59 8.71
CA LEU A 49 -4.42 10.03 8.92
C LEU A 49 -4.85 9.91 10.39
N SER A 50 -4.52 8.80 11.06
CA SER A 50 -4.79 8.62 12.49
C SER A 50 -4.10 9.70 13.34
N ARG A 51 -2.83 10.02 13.05
CA ARG A 51 -2.07 11.09 13.73
C ARG A 51 -2.67 12.48 13.51
N LEU A 52 -3.34 12.69 12.37
CA LEU A 52 -4.10 13.90 12.05
C LEU A 52 -5.51 13.91 12.68
N GLY A 53 -5.86 12.90 13.47
CA GLY A 53 -7.15 12.80 14.14
C GLY A 53 -8.31 12.30 13.25
N VAL A 54 -8.02 11.78 12.07
CA VAL A 54 -9.02 11.18 11.18
C VAL A 54 -9.33 9.76 11.68
N PRO A 55 -10.62 9.39 11.87
CA PRO A 55 -10.99 8.02 12.18
C PRO A 55 -10.61 7.08 11.03
N VAL A 56 -9.79 6.08 11.32
CA VAL A 56 -9.29 5.11 10.34
C VAL A 56 -9.52 3.69 10.81
N LYS A 57 -9.66 2.75 9.87
CA LYS A 57 -9.59 1.32 10.12
C LYS A 57 -8.82 0.60 9.00
N LEU A 58 -8.12 -0.44 9.38
CA LEU A 58 -7.23 -1.20 8.50
C LEU A 58 -7.71 -2.64 8.36
N ALA A 59 -7.84 -3.12 7.14
CA ALA A 59 -7.87 -4.54 6.82
C ALA A 59 -6.48 -4.96 6.34
N THR A 60 -5.90 -5.99 6.95
CA THR A 60 -4.57 -6.50 6.59
C THR A 60 -4.43 -7.97 6.98
N TYR A 61 -3.29 -8.55 6.71
CA TYR A 61 -3.01 -9.94 7.06
C TYR A 61 -2.10 -10.00 8.28
N ILE A 62 -2.50 -10.79 9.28
CA ILE A 62 -1.80 -10.90 10.56
C ILE A 62 -1.67 -12.38 10.93
N GLY A 63 -0.46 -12.87 11.01
CA GLY A 63 -0.13 -14.20 11.52
C GLY A 63 0.29 -14.19 12.99
N ASN A 64 1.01 -15.22 13.42
CA ASN A 64 1.48 -15.39 14.80
C ASN A 64 3.01 -15.20 14.95
N GLY A 65 3.71 -14.90 13.87
CA GLY A 65 5.16 -14.70 13.84
C GLY A 65 5.64 -13.36 14.40
N SER A 66 6.91 -13.13 14.30
CA SER A 66 7.58 -11.98 14.93
C SER A 66 7.25 -10.65 14.24
N LEU A 67 7.09 -10.65 12.91
CA LEU A 67 6.73 -9.46 12.13
C LEU A 67 5.28 -9.07 12.39
N SER A 68 4.36 -10.05 12.46
CA SER A 68 2.97 -9.85 12.79
C SER A 68 2.78 -9.29 14.20
N LYS A 69 3.53 -9.79 15.18
CA LYS A 69 3.53 -9.24 16.56
C LYS A 69 4.03 -7.78 16.58
N TYR A 70 5.05 -7.47 15.78
CA TYR A 70 5.53 -6.09 15.66
C TYR A 70 4.48 -5.18 15.02
N LEU A 71 3.82 -5.63 13.95
CA LEU A 71 2.72 -4.92 13.28
C LEU A 71 1.60 -4.59 14.28
N VAL A 72 1.06 -5.59 14.98
CA VAL A 72 -0.03 -5.40 15.96
C VAL A 72 0.36 -4.37 17.02
N LYS A 73 1.54 -4.52 17.64
CA LYS A 73 2.03 -3.56 18.65
C LYS A 73 2.09 -2.12 18.12
N LYS A 74 2.44 -1.94 16.83
CA LYS A 74 2.50 -0.60 16.22
C LYS A 74 1.10 -0.06 15.92
N LEU A 75 0.18 -0.87 15.40
CA LEU A 75 -1.21 -0.46 15.14
C LEU A 75 -1.91 -0.03 16.44
N GLU A 76 -1.73 -0.77 17.53
CA GLU A 76 -2.25 -0.42 18.86
C GLU A 76 -1.68 0.92 19.36
N LYS A 77 -0.36 1.14 19.21
CA LYS A 77 0.27 2.40 19.55
C LYS A 77 -0.30 3.60 18.78
N GLU A 78 -0.56 3.42 17.50
CA GLU A 78 -1.15 4.44 16.61
C GLU A 78 -2.68 4.51 16.72
N LYS A 79 -3.30 3.70 17.61
CA LYS A 79 -4.77 3.64 17.85
C LYS A 79 -5.57 3.33 16.58
N ILE A 80 -5.04 2.48 15.71
CA ILE A 80 -5.71 2.07 14.49
C ILE A 80 -6.55 0.82 14.78
N GLU A 81 -7.85 0.92 14.52
CA GLU A 81 -8.72 -0.24 14.49
C GLU A 81 -8.34 -1.12 13.29
N TYR A 82 -8.21 -2.43 13.50
CA TYR A 82 -7.82 -3.35 12.43
C TYR A 82 -8.58 -4.67 12.45
N ILE A 83 -8.69 -5.28 11.28
CA ILE A 83 -9.19 -6.65 11.15
C ILE A 83 -8.18 -7.51 10.40
N ASN A 84 -8.09 -8.77 10.82
CA ASN A 84 -7.25 -9.76 10.16
C ASN A 84 -8.01 -10.42 8.99
N MET A 85 -7.44 -10.34 7.81
CA MET A 85 -7.96 -10.94 6.58
C MET A 85 -7.31 -12.29 6.25
N LEU A 86 -6.37 -12.76 7.06
CA LEU A 86 -5.66 -14.02 6.83
C LEU A 86 -6.64 -15.19 6.78
N SER A 87 -6.52 -16.03 5.77
CA SER A 87 -7.34 -17.23 5.55
C SER A 87 -6.56 -18.54 5.71
N THR A 88 -5.27 -18.46 6.02
CA THR A 88 -4.35 -19.58 6.17
C THR A 88 -3.59 -19.48 7.49
N ASP A 89 -2.82 -20.54 7.84
CA ASP A 89 -1.98 -20.57 9.04
C ASP A 89 -0.57 -19.99 8.79
N GLU A 90 -0.42 -19.08 7.83
CA GLU A 90 0.86 -18.42 7.55
C GLU A 90 1.39 -17.69 8.80
N GLU A 91 2.63 -17.98 9.18
CA GLU A 91 3.21 -17.45 10.42
C GLU A 91 3.41 -15.93 10.36
N ASP A 92 4.04 -15.46 9.28
CA ASP A 92 4.27 -14.03 9.04
C ASP A 92 3.86 -13.64 7.61
N PRO A 93 2.57 -13.26 7.38
CA PRO A 93 2.10 -12.76 6.10
C PRO A 93 2.56 -11.31 5.82
N VAL A 94 3.36 -10.75 6.69
CA VAL A 94 3.89 -9.37 6.62
C VAL A 94 5.13 -9.35 5.72
N THR A 95 5.16 -8.44 4.76
CA THR A 95 6.34 -8.21 3.91
C THR A 95 7.49 -7.63 4.74
N LEU A 96 8.71 -8.05 4.47
CA LEU A 96 9.92 -7.51 5.07
C LEU A 96 10.75 -6.81 4.02
N SER A 97 11.07 -5.54 4.21
CA SER A 97 11.95 -4.78 3.33
C SER A 97 13.22 -4.33 4.05
N CYS A 98 14.36 -4.46 3.38
CA CYS A 98 15.62 -3.84 3.76
C CYS A 98 15.89 -2.68 2.82
N ILE A 99 16.04 -1.48 3.36
CA ILE A 99 16.17 -0.24 2.61
C ILE A 99 17.51 0.39 2.95
N VAL A 100 18.33 0.67 1.95
CA VAL A 100 19.53 1.50 2.10
C VAL A 100 19.22 2.86 1.47
N SER A 101 19.19 3.92 2.29
CA SER A 101 18.87 5.28 1.86
C SER A 101 20.13 6.13 1.82
N CYS A 102 20.43 6.75 0.69
CA CYS A 102 21.49 7.74 0.49
C CYS A 102 20.92 9.07 -0.01
N GLU A 103 21.76 10.07 -0.19
CA GLU A 103 21.32 11.42 -0.57
C GLU A 103 20.57 11.44 -1.90
N GLN A 104 21.01 10.64 -2.88
CA GLN A 104 20.47 10.66 -4.25
C GLN A 104 19.17 9.85 -4.36
N ASP A 105 19.11 8.68 -3.71
CA ASP A 105 17.96 7.75 -3.80
C ASP A 105 18.11 6.61 -2.77
N ARG A 106 17.39 5.55 -2.97
CA ARG A 106 17.37 4.36 -2.11
C ARG A 106 17.43 3.06 -2.90
N GLY A 107 18.09 2.05 -2.36
CA GLY A 107 17.99 0.67 -2.81
C GLY A 107 17.09 -0.13 -1.86
N ILE A 108 16.21 -0.97 -2.40
CA ILE A 108 15.27 -1.76 -1.62
C ILE A 108 15.36 -3.22 -2.04
N VAL A 109 15.43 -4.11 -1.05
CA VAL A 109 15.24 -5.55 -1.23
C VAL A 109 14.08 -5.98 -0.34
N SER A 110 13.06 -6.61 -0.91
CA SER A 110 11.87 -7.03 -0.18
C SER A 110 11.66 -8.54 -0.30
N TYR A 111 11.29 -9.15 0.83
CA TYR A 111 10.70 -10.49 0.90
C TYR A 111 9.18 -10.35 0.94
N LYS A 112 8.49 -10.98 0.00
CA LYS A 112 7.02 -11.05 -0.02
C LYS A 112 6.60 -12.49 0.30
N PRO A 113 5.67 -12.71 1.22
CA PRO A 113 5.08 -14.01 1.49
C PRO A 113 4.36 -14.58 0.26
N LYS A 114 4.06 -15.89 0.28
CA LYS A 114 3.40 -16.57 -0.84
C LYS A 114 1.99 -16.03 -1.09
N GLU A 115 1.58 -15.98 -2.36
CA GLU A 115 0.29 -15.40 -2.77
C GLU A 115 -0.92 -16.14 -2.19
N GLU A 116 -0.82 -17.45 -1.94
CA GLU A 116 -1.90 -18.24 -1.35
C GLU A 116 -2.34 -17.72 0.04
N ALA A 117 -1.45 -17.03 0.76
CA ALA A 117 -1.79 -16.39 2.04
C ALA A 117 -2.78 -15.23 1.90
N PHE A 118 -2.90 -14.64 0.71
CA PHE A 118 -3.61 -13.39 0.48
C PHE A 118 -5.00 -13.54 -0.16
N ARG A 119 -5.60 -14.71 -0.05
CA ARG A 119 -6.98 -14.92 -0.52
C ARG A 119 -7.97 -14.17 0.38
N VAL A 120 -8.83 -13.38 -0.25
CA VAL A 120 -9.80 -12.52 0.44
C VAL A 120 -11.22 -13.02 0.21
N ASP A 121 -12.01 -13.03 1.28
CA ASP A 121 -13.45 -13.20 1.20
C ASP A 121 -14.12 -11.86 0.88
N SER A 122 -14.74 -11.76 -0.31
CA SER A 122 -15.42 -10.56 -0.79
C SER A 122 -16.50 -10.06 0.20
N LYS A 123 -17.22 -10.97 0.88
CA LYS A 123 -18.21 -10.60 1.89
C LYS A 123 -17.55 -9.91 3.09
N LYS A 124 -16.39 -10.40 3.52
CA LYS A 124 -15.64 -9.84 4.64
C LYS A 124 -15.12 -8.42 4.31
N ILE A 125 -14.68 -8.20 3.07
CA ILE A 125 -14.31 -6.87 2.58
C ILE A 125 -15.49 -5.91 2.56
N TYR A 126 -16.63 -6.33 2.01
CA TYR A 126 -17.82 -5.49 1.98
C TYR A 126 -18.27 -5.10 3.40
N GLU A 127 -18.36 -6.04 4.31
CA GLU A 127 -18.71 -5.77 5.72
C GLU A 127 -17.71 -4.80 6.40
N PHE A 128 -16.44 -4.90 6.05
CA PHE A 128 -15.42 -3.97 6.55
C PHE A 128 -15.64 -2.54 6.08
N TYR A 129 -15.96 -2.34 4.78
CA TYR A 129 -16.07 -1.01 4.20
C TYR A 129 -17.45 -0.36 4.31
N LYS A 130 -18.51 -1.12 4.60
CA LYS A 130 -19.91 -0.62 4.57
C LYS A 130 -20.17 0.68 5.34
N ASP A 131 -19.40 0.92 6.41
CA ASP A 131 -19.50 2.12 7.24
C ASP A 131 -18.39 3.15 6.97
N CYS A 132 -17.57 2.92 5.95
CA CYS A 132 -16.51 3.86 5.55
C CYS A 132 -17.02 4.90 4.57
N LYS A 133 -16.62 6.15 4.76
CA LYS A 133 -16.85 7.21 3.78
C LYS A 133 -15.89 7.12 2.61
N ILE A 134 -14.65 6.70 2.87
CA ILE A 134 -13.57 6.57 1.90
C ILE A 134 -13.04 5.14 1.97
N ALA A 135 -12.92 4.50 0.82
CA ALA A 135 -12.23 3.23 0.65
C ALA A 135 -10.90 3.48 -0.05
N PHE A 136 -9.80 3.27 0.69
CA PHE A 136 -8.45 3.34 0.17
C PHE A 136 -7.98 1.93 -0.19
N LEU A 137 -7.77 1.67 -1.46
CA LEU A 137 -7.49 0.36 -2.04
C LEU A 137 -6.13 0.37 -2.74
N SER A 138 -5.46 -0.76 -2.76
CA SER A 138 -4.33 -1.01 -3.66
C SER A 138 -4.79 -1.76 -4.91
N LEU A 139 -3.91 -1.88 -5.89
CA LEU A 139 -4.22 -2.55 -7.17
C LEU A 139 -4.73 -3.99 -6.99
N GLU A 140 -4.21 -4.71 -6.00
CA GLU A 140 -4.62 -6.09 -5.71
C GLU A 140 -6.09 -6.21 -5.27
N GLN A 141 -6.73 -5.10 -4.88
CA GLN A 141 -8.12 -5.03 -4.47
C GLN A 141 -9.01 -4.28 -5.46
N LYS A 142 -8.53 -4.02 -6.68
CA LYS A 142 -9.27 -3.26 -7.70
C LYS A 142 -10.66 -3.82 -8.02
N GLU A 143 -10.86 -5.12 -7.88
CA GLU A 143 -12.13 -5.81 -8.10
C GLU A 143 -13.26 -5.32 -7.20
N PHE A 144 -12.93 -4.72 -6.03
CA PHE A 144 -13.91 -4.17 -5.10
C PHE A 144 -14.33 -2.72 -5.43
N CYS A 145 -13.64 -2.03 -6.33
CA CYS A 145 -13.92 -0.63 -6.64
C CYS A 145 -15.39 -0.40 -7.03
N LYS A 146 -15.94 -1.24 -7.92
CA LYS A 146 -17.34 -1.11 -8.36
C LYS A 146 -18.33 -1.26 -7.21
N SER A 147 -18.27 -2.36 -6.47
CA SER A 147 -19.23 -2.65 -5.40
C SER A 147 -19.18 -1.63 -4.27
N LEU A 148 -17.99 -1.15 -3.91
CA LEU A 148 -17.82 -0.12 -2.88
C LEU A 148 -18.27 1.26 -3.37
N LYS A 149 -18.07 1.57 -4.65
CA LYS A 149 -18.60 2.79 -5.26
C LYS A 149 -20.13 2.81 -5.27
N GLU A 150 -20.76 1.71 -5.65
CA GLU A 150 -22.21 1.53 -5.62
C GLU A 150 -22.77 1.59 -4.19
N ALA A 151 -22.01 1.17 -3.18
CA ALA A 151 -22.33 1.32 -1.77
C ALA A 151 -22.15 2.77 -1.23
N GLY A 152 -21.66 3.70 -2.06
CA GLY A 152 -21.54 5.11 -1.72
C GLY A 152 -20.19 5.55 -1.16
N CYS A 153 -19.15 4.69 -1.23
CA CYS A 153 -17.79 5.07 -0.85
C CYS A 153 -17.16 6.00 -1.90
N ILE A 154 -16.30 6.89 -1.44
CA ILE A 154 -15.31 7.57 -2.27
C ILE A 154 -14.14 6.59 -2.44
N ILE A 155 -13.79 6.27 -3.68
CA ILE A 155 -12.73 5.31 -3.99
C ILE A 155 -11.42 6.03 -4.28
N VAL A 156 -10.42 5.74 -3.46
CA VAL A 156 -9.02 6.12 -3.67
C VAL A 156 -8.25 4.87 -4.02
N LEU A 157 -7.67 4.82 -5.22
CA LEU A 157 -6.88 3.68 -5.70
C LEU A 157 -5.41 4.07 -5.77
N ASP A 158 -4.58 3.32 -5.08
CA ASP A 158 -3.12 3.38 -5.16
C ASP A 158 -2.61 2.35 -6.16
N SER A 159 -1.56 2.67 -6.89
CA SER A 159 -0.82 1.70 -7.69
C SER A 159 0.39 1.22 -6.90
N ALA A 160 0.68 -0.07 -6.95
CA ALA A 160 1.96 -0.58 -6.47
C ALA A 160 2.90 -0.76 -7.66
N TRP A 161 4.21 -0.59 -7.46
CA TRP A 161 5.19 -0.84 -8.52
C TRP A 161 5.11 -2.29 -9.01
N ASN A 162 5.02 -2.44 -10.32
CA ASN A 162 5.12 -3.73 -11.01
C ASN A 162 5.76 -3.51 -12.38
N ASP A 163 6.67 -4.37 -12.79
CA ASP A 163 7.36 -4.27 -14.08
C ASP A 163 6.43 -4.41 -15.29
N MET A 164 5.24 -4.99 -15.09
CA MET A 164 4.22 -5.20 -16.12
C MET A 164 3.08 -4.17 -16.09
N LEU A 165 3.19 -3.10 -15.27
CA LEU A 165 2.15 -2.08 -15.20
C LEU A 165 1.81 -1.53 -16.58
N SER A 166 0.52 -1.50 -16.90
CA SER A 166 -0.02 -0.92 -18.13
C SER A 166 -1.40 -0.31 -17.89
N LEU A 167 -1.80 0.61 -18.74
CA LEU A 167 -3.10 1.28 -18.67
C LEU A 167 -4.28 0.30 -18.78
N GLU A 168 -4.08 -0.79 -19.51
CA GLU A 168 -5.09 -1.84 -19.72
C GLU A 168 -5.55 -2.50 -18.42
N TRP A 169 -4.69 -2.54 -17.39
CA TRP A 169 -5.04 -3.13 -16.09
C TRP A 169 -6.08 -2.32 -15.31
N TYR A 170 -6.36 -1.09 -15.75
CA TYR A 170 -7.21 -0.14 -15.04
C TYR A 170 -8.49 0.24 -15.80
N TYR A 171 -8.64 -0.10 -17.08
CA TYR A 171 -9.80 0.31 -17.88
C TYR A 171 -11.14 -0.11 -17.27
N ASP A 172 -11.19 -1.30 -16.67
CA ASP A 172 -12.39 -1.87 -16.06
C ASP A 172 -12.75 -1.22 -14.71
N VAL A 173 -11.82 -0.53 -14.06
CA VAL A 173 -12.02 0.06 -12.73
C VAL A 173 -12.04 1.58 -12.69
N PHE A 174 -11.40 2.27 -13.62
CA PHE A 174 -11.38 3.73 -13.68
C PHE A 174 -12.78 4.39 -13.61
N PRO A 175 -13.86 3.84 -14.17
CA PRO A 175 -15.20 4.41 -14.02
C PRO A 175 -15.71 4.48 -12.58
N TYR A 176 -15.11 3.71 -11.67
CA TYR A 176 -15.50 3.63 -10.26
C TYR A 176 -14.52 4.34 -9.32
N VAL A 177 -13.37 4.78 -9.83
CA VAL A 177 -12.32 5.43 -9.04
C VAL A 177 -12.53 6.95 -9.01
N ASP A 178 -12.53 7.54 -7.81
CA ASP A 178 -12.62 8.99 -7.66
C ASP A 178 -11.23 9.63 -7.69
N TYR A 179 -10.24 9.00 -7.07
CA TYR A 179 -8.86 9.47 -7.01
C TYR A 179 -7.92 8.32 -7.32
N PHE A 180 -7.04 8.52 -8.27
CA PHE A 180 -5.95 7.59 -8.59
C PHE A 180 -4.62 8.26 -8.25
N ILE A 181 -3.78 7.61 -7.47
CA ILE A 181 -2.60 8.24 -6.87
C ILE A 181 -1.28 7.49 -7.15
N PRO A 182 -0.93 7.24 -8.42
CA PRO A 182 0.36 6.67 -8.77
C PRO A 182 1.48 7.68 -8.47
N ASN A 183 2.69 7.20 -8.18
CA ASN A 183 3.86 8.08 -8.22
C ASN A 183 4.26 8.39 -9.69
N SER A 184 5.18 9.33 -9.90
CA SER A 184 5.59 9.77 -11.25
C SER A 184 6.11 8.63 -12.12
N MET A 185 6.87 7.70 -11.57
CA MET A 185 7.43 6.57 -12.32
C MET A 185 6.35 5.53 -12.67
N GLU A 186 5.43 5.30 -11.76
CA GLU A 186 4.26 4.44 -12.01
C GLU A 186 3.35 5.04 -13.07
N ALA A 187 3.05 6.35 -12.99
CA ALA A 187 2.24 7.05 -13.99
C ALA A 187 2.85 6.96 -15.40
N ILE A 188 4.15 7.22 -15.53
CA ILE A 188 4.91 7.05 -16.79
C ILE A 188 4.79 5.59 -17.28
N LYS A 189 5.02 4.62 -16.40
CA LYS A 189 4.98 3.20 -16.74
C LYS A 189 3.59 2.76 -17.19
N ILE A 190 2.55 3.16 -16.45
CA ILE A 190 1.15 2.84 -16.74
C ILE A 190 0.73 3.40 -18.09
N THR A 191 1.09 4.64 -18.37
CA THR A 191 0.62 5.35 -19.58
C THR A 191 1.51 5.13 -20.80
N GLY A 192 2.77 4.75 -20.60
CA GLY A 192 3.79 4.68 -21.64
C GLY A 192 4.26 6.06 -22.14
N GLU A 193 3.98 7.13 -21.40
CA GLU A 193 4.36 8.49 -21.75
C GLU A 193 5.82 8.79 -21.34
N GLU A 194 6.37 9.88 -21.88
CA GLU A 194 7.79 10.23 -21.73
C GLU A 194 8.10 10.96 -20.40
N ASN A 195 7.10 11.61 -19.82
CA ASN A 195 7.25 12.42 -18.60
C ASN A 195 5.95 12.45 -17.78
N PRO A 196 6.02 12.87 -16.50
CA PRO A 196 4.88 12.88 -15.60
C PRO A 196 3.72 13.75 -16.07
N GLU A 197 3.98 14.89 -16.70
CA GLU A 197 2.96 15.84 -17.16
C GLU A 197 2.10 15.21 -18.26
N LYS A 198 2.72 14.59 -19.27
CA LYS A 198 1.98 13.85 -20.32
C LYS A 198 1.25 12.65 -19.75
N ALA A 199 1.85 11.95 -18.78
CA ALA A 199 1.20 10.84 -18.11
C ALA A 199 -0.07 11.30 -17.38
N LEU A 200 -0.01 12.44 -16.66
CA LEU A 200 -1.15 13.03 -15.98
C LEU A 200 -2.26 13.45 -16.96
N GLU A 201 -1.90 14.12 -18.06
CA GLU A 201 -2.87 14.48 -19.12
C GLU A 201 -3.58 13.27 -19.69
N LYS A 202 -2.86 12.17 -19.92
CA LYS A 202 -3.45 10.94 -20.43
C LYS A 202 -4.36 10.27 -19.41
N LEU A 203 -3.96 10.19 -18.15
CA LEU A 203 -4.79 9.66 -17.07
C LEU A 203 -6.06 10.51 -16.86
N GLY A 204 -5.98 11.82 -17.03
CA GLY A 204 -7.11 12.76 -16.96
C GLY A 204 -8.22 12.50 -17.97
N GLN A 205 -7.97 11.71 -19.03
CA GLN A 205 -9.00 11.28 -19.98
C GLN A 205 -9.91 10.18 -19.41
N TYR A 206 -9.47 9.47 -18.38
CA TYR A 206 -10.17 8.34 -17.77
C TYR A 206 -10.69 8.65 -16.37
N LEU A 207 -10.12 9.63 -15.71
CA LEU A 207 -10.33 9.94 -14.30
C LEU A 207 -10.77 11.38 -14.10
N LYS A 208 -11.65 11.57 -13.13
CA LYS A 208 -12.06 12.91 -12.73
C LYS A 208 -10.95 13.65 -11.97
N TYR A 209 -10.19 12.91 -11.18
CA TYR A 209 -9.06 13.40 -10.37
C TYR A 209 -7.90 12.41 -10.46
N PRO A 210 -7.07 12.52 -11.49
CA PRO A 210 -5.86 11.70 -11.64
C PRO A 210 -4.74 12.18 -10.73
#